data_f32102e6909dc91a9b7cb93dbc49628c
#
_entry.id   f32102e6909dc91a9b7cb93dbc49628c
#
_cell.length_a   1.000
_cell.length_b   1.000
_cell.length_c   1.000
_cell.angle_alpha   90.00
_cell.angle_beta   90.00
_cell.angle_gamma   90.00
#
_symmetry.space_group_name_H-M   'P 1'
#
loop_
_entity.id
_entity.type
_entity.pdbx_description
1 polymer ?
#
loop_
_entity_poly.entity_id
_entity_poly.type
_entity_poly.pdbx_seq_one_letter_code
_entity_poly.pdbx_strand_id
1 'polypeptide(L)'
;MTGTINVIVEGATGRLGGNQHLRSLLDIRREGGLPLRNGTRLVPQPVLLGRNPAKLVALAAAHGLAWSTDRDACLADANNSIYFDVSATAGRTARAKAAIAAGKHVYLEKPIAESLEDARALVRAAEAAGVRHGVVQDKLFLPGLQKFRRVRDSGFLGEILSAKLDFGWWIFDGEFAPSQRSSWNYRKADGGGIVLDMFPHWRYIVDHLVGPIASVSCRLSTQVPQRRDEQGVRYDVDVEDTALATFELAGGAMVHVNSSWATRVRRDDMMTIQVDGTNGSAVCGLHRCHVQSLATTPKPAWNIETERKENFDDQWQEVPDVDGYRNSYRAGWELFLRHVAEGSPFPSPLIEGAKGIQLADACYRSHVERRWIDLPPLAA
;
A
#
# COMPACT_ATOMS: atom_id res chain seq x y z
N MET A 1 -16.92 -24.66 -16.66
CA MET A 1 -16.53 -25.46 -15.48
C MET A 1 -16.06 -24.49 -14.40
N THR A 2 -16.30 -24.81 -13.12
CA THR A 2 -15.94 -23.97 -11.98
C THR A 2 -14.92 -24.72 -11.13
N GLY A 3 -13.75 -24.12 -10.88
CA GLY A 3 -12.75 -24.63 -9.97
C GLY A 3 -12.81 -23.87 -8.63
N THR A 4 -12.37 -24.49 -7.54
CA THR A 4 -12.27 -23.86 -6.23
C THR A 4 -10.80 -23.72 -5.79
N ILE A 5 -10.49 -22.71 -4.99
CA ILE A 5 -9.17 -22.52 -4.38
C ILE A 5 -9.32 -22.08 -2.93
N ASN A 6 -8.80 -22.88 -2.00
CA ASN A 6 -8.86 -22.53 -0.59
C ASN A 6 -7.77 -21.53 -0.22
N VAL A 7 -8.18 -20.52 0.57
CA VAL A 7 -7.32 -19.42 1.04
C VAL A 7 -7.38 -19.38 2.56
N ILE A 8 -6.30 -19.74 3.23
CA ILE A 8 -6.14 -19.51 4.66
C ILE A 8 -6.02 -18.01 4.90
N VAL A 9 -6.90 -17.41 5.70
CA VAL A 9 -6.88 -15.98 6.04
C VAL A 9 -6.49 -15.85 7.51
N GLU A 10 -5.20 -15.68 7.79
CA GLU A 10 -4.71 -15.46 9.15
C GLU A 10 -4.86 -14.00 9.56
N GLY A 11 -5.56 -13.77 10.68
CA GLY A 11 -5.97 -12.42 11.10
C GLY A 11 -7.35 -12.00 10.58
N ALA A 12 -8.18 -12.96 10.16
CA ALA A 12 -9.49 -12.73 9.55
C ALA A 12 -10.43 -11.86 10.41
N THR A 13 -10.30 -11.90 11.74
CA THR A 13 -11.15 -11.11 12.67
C THR A 13 -10.63 -9.69 12.92
N GLY A 14 -9.49 -9.32 12.34
CA GLY A 14 -8.94 -7.98 12.38
C GLY A 14 -9.67 -7.02 11.43
N ARG A 15 -9.49 -5.70 11.64
CA ARG A 15 -10.16 -4.66 10.83
C ARG A 15 -9.90 -4.81 9.33
N LEU A 16 -8.65 -4.97 8.91
CA LEU A 16 -8.32 -5.16 7.49
C LEU A 16 -8.72 -6.55 7.01
N GLY A 17 -8.50 -7.59 7.83
CA GLY A 17 -8.84 -8.97 7.49
C GLY A 17 -10.31 -9.12 7.16
N GLY A 18 -11.19 -8.70 8.07
CA GLY A 18 -12.65 -8.81 7.88
C GLY A 18 -13.21 -7.81 6.87
N ASN A 19 -12.91 -6.52 7.04
CA ASN A 19 -13.60 -5.47 6.30
C ASN A 19 -13.09 -5.27 4.87
N GLN A 20 -11.86 -5.70 4.55
CA GLN A 20 -11.26 -5.50 3.24
C GLN A 20 -10.99 -6.83 2.53
N HIS A 21 -10.13 -7.67 3.07
CA HIS A 21 -9.66 -8.87 2.37
C HIS A 21 -10.72 -9.97 2.30
N LEU A 22 -11.32 -10.33 3.43
CA LEU A 22 -12.38 -11.33 3.46
C LEU A 22 -13.57 -10.88 2.61
N ARG A 23 -13.98 -9.62 2.74
CA ARG A 23 -15.04 -9.04 1.91
C ARG A 23 -14.71 -9.17 0.42
N SER A 24 -13.49 -8.85 0.00
CA SER A 24 -13.06 -8.97 -1.39
C SER A 24 -13.17 -10.40 -1.93
N LEU A 25 -12.71 -11.38 -1.14
CA LEU A 25 -12.84 -12.80 -1.51
C LEU A 25 -14.29 -13.26 -1.58
N LEU A 26 -15.13 -12.81 -0.64
CA LEU A 26 -16.57 -13.13 -0.61
C LEU A 26 -17.32 -12.48 -1.78
N ASP A 27 -16.94 -11.27 -2.20
CA ASP A 27 -17.54 -10.61 -3.36
C ASP A 27 -17.21 -11.38 -4.64
N ILE A 28 -15.94 -11.81 -4.83
CA ILE A 28 -15.54 -12.67 -5.95
C ILE A 28 -16.35 -13.99 -5.94
N ARG A 29 -16.50 -14.61 -4.76
CA ARG A 29 -17.29 -15.84 -4.59
C ARG A 29 -18.75 -15.66 -4.95
N ARG A 30 -19.38 -14.55 -4.47
CA ARG A 30 -20.81 -14.22 -4.70
C ARG A 30 -21.12 -14.00 -6.17
N GLU A 31 -20.17 -13.47 -6.93
CA GLU A 31 -20.27 -13.27 -8.38
C GLU A 31 -19.99 -14.56 -9.19
N GLY A 32 -19.88 -15.70 -8.51
CA GLY A 32 -19.64 -17.00 -9.15
C GLY A 32 -18.18 -17.25 -9.52
N GLY A 33 -17.24 -16.53 -8.89
CA GLY A 33 -15.79 -16.71 -9.08
C GLY A 33 -15.17 -15.77 -10.10
N LEU A 34 -13.84 -15.78 -10.16
CA LEU A 34 -13.01 -15.01 -11.06
C LEU A 34 -12.93 -15.69 -12.43
N PRO A 35 -13.27 -15.05 -13.54
CA PRO A 35 -13.08 -15.64 -14.87
C PRO A 35 -11.60 -15.79 -15.20
N LEU A 36 -11.21 -16.98 -15.68
CA LEU A 36 -9.87 -17.32 -16.14
C LEU A 36 -9.81 -17.34 -17.67
N ARG A 37 -8.58 -17.25 -18.24
CA ARG A 37 -8.35 -17.24 -19.70
C ARG A 37 -8.84 -18.49 -20.41
N ASN A 38 -8.83 -19.63 -19.72
CA ASN A 38 -9.30 -20.92 -20.27
C ASN A 38 -10.83 -21.07 -20.27
N GLY A 39 -11.58 -20.01 -19.95
CA GLY A 39 -13.05 -20.00 -19.89
C GLY A 39 -13.64 -20.60 -18.61
N THR A 40 -12.83 -21.09 -17.67
CA THR A 40 -13.30 -21.54 -16.37
C THR A 40 -13.45 -20.37 -15.39
N ARG A 41 -14.10 -20.62 -14.24
CA ARG A 41 -14.19 -19.63 -13.14
C ARG A 41 -13.52 -20.19 -11.89
N LEU A 42 -12.71 -19.39 -11.22
CA LEU A 42 -12.03 -19.73 -9.97
C LEU A 42 -12.76 -19.12 -8.79
N VAL A 43 -13.30 -19.96 -7.91
CA VAL A 43 -14.05 -19.53 -6.72
C VAL A 43 -13.16 -19.63 -5.49
N PRO A 44 -12.76 -18.51 -4.86
CA PRO A 44 -12.02 -18.56 -3.62
C PRO A 44 -12.89 -19.06 -2.46
N GLN A 45 -12.31 -19.94 -1.63
CA GLN A 45 -12.91 -20.50 -0.43
C GLN A 45 -12.07 -20.08 0.78
N PRO A 46 -12.42 -18.99 1.49
CA PRO A 46 -11.68 -18.57 2.68
C PRO A 46 -11.82 -19.60 3.81
N VAL A 47 -10.68 -19.91 4.44
CA VAL A 47 -10.58 -20.64 5.71
C VAL A 47 -10.09 -19.63 6.75
N LEU A 48 -10.93 -19.31 7.73
CA LEU A 48 -10.63 -18.28 8.73
C LEU A 48 -9.67 -18.80 9.77
N LEU A 49 -8.52 -18.14 9.94
CA LEU A 49 -7.53 -18.48 10.93
C LEU A 49 -7.29 -17.32 11.89
N GLY A 50 -7.22 -17.61 13.20
CA GLY A 50 -7.00 -16.57 14.20
C GLY A 50 -6.94 -17.14 15.62
N ARG A 51 -6.71 -16.27 16.62
CA ARG A 51 -6.50 -16.65 18.02
C ARG A 51 -7.78 -16.70 18.86
N ASN A 52 -8.85 -16.06 18.44
CA ASN A 52 -10.09 -15.94 19.22
C ASN A 52 -11.19 -16.80 18.62
N PRO A 53 -11.50 -17.98 19.20
CA PRO A 53 -12.46 -18.91 18.64
C PRO A 53 -13.89 -18.32 18.60
N ALA A 54 -14.29 -17.55 19.60
CA ALA A 54 -15.65 -16.97 19.63
C ALA A 54 -15.87 -16.00 18.45
N LYS A 55 -14.89 -15.13 18.14
CA LYS A 55 -14.96 -14.23 16.99
C LYS A 55 -14.91 -15.00 15.67
N LEU A 56 -14.13 -16.08 15.59
CA LEU A 56 -14.04 -16.92 14.39
C LEU A 56 -15.35 -17.65 14.13
N VAL A 57 -15.96 -18.26 15.15
CA VAL A 57 -17.26 -18.95 15.04
C VAL A 57 -18.34 -17.99 14.52
N ALA A 58 -18.43 -16.80 15.12
CA ALA A 58 -19.42 -15.81 14.70
C ALA A 58 -19.22 -15.37 13.24
N LEU A 59 -17.97 -15.09 12.83
CA LEU A 59 -17.64 -14.70 11.47
C LEU A 59 -17.86 -15.84 10.47
N ALA A 60 -17.49 -17.06 10.82
CA ALA A 60 -17.68 -18.26 10.01
C ALA A 60 -19.17 -18.56 9.78
N ALA A 61 -19.98 -18.50 10.84
CA ALA A 61 -21.42 -18.72 10.75
C ALA A 61 -22.12 -17.67 9.86
N ALA A 62 -21.70 -16.41 9.94
CA ALA A 62 -22.26 -15.33 9.12
C ALA A 62 -22.05 -15.53 7.60
N HIS A 63 -21.04 -16.28 7.20
CA HIS A 63 -20.65 -16.42 5.78
C HIS A 63 -20.56 -17.87 5.29
N GLY A 64 -20.87 -18.86 6.12
CA GLY A 64 -20.79 -20.28 5.76
C GLY A 64 -19.35 -20.71 5.44
N LEU A 65 -18.38 -20.36 6.31
CA LEU A 65 -16.96 -20.60 6.09
C LEU A 65 -16.39 -21.59 7.11
N ALA A 66 -15.31 -22.27 6.71
CA ALA A 66 -14.47 -23.03 7.64
C ALA A 66 -13.61 -22.08 8.49
N TRP A 67 -13.28 -22.52 9.70
CA TRP A 67 -12.39 -21.77 10.60
C TRP A 67 -11.52 -22.70 11.45
N SER A 68 -10.40 -22.18 11.93
CA SER A 68 -9.49 -22.88 12.84
C SER A 68 -8.72 -21.90 13.74
N THR A 69 -8.26 -22.38 14.87
CA THR A 69 -7.23 -21.71 15.68
C THR A 69 -5.87 -22.41 15.55
N ASP A 70 -5.82 -23.54 14.85
CA ASP A 70 -4.63 -24.36 14.61
C ASP A 70 -4.05 -24.05 13.22
N ARG A 71 -2.93 -23.32 13.21
CA ARG A 71 -2.22 -22.96 11.97
C ARG A 71 -1.60 -24.19 11.33
N ASP A 72 -0.98 -25.07 12.14
CA ASP A 72 -0.22 -26.19 11.61
C ASP A 72 -1.15 -27.19 10.93
N ALA A 73 -2.32 -27.44 11.50
CA ALA A 73 -3.36 -28.23 10.85
C ALA A 73 -3.84 -27.58 9.53
N CYS A 74 -4.03 -26.26 9.50
CA CYS A 74 -4.40 -25.57 8.27
C CYS A 74 -3.31 -25.65 7.19
N LEU A 75 -2.04 -25.58 7.57
CA LEU A 75 -0.91 -25.68 6.65
C LEU A 75 -0.70 -27.13 6.16
N ALA A 76 -0.96 -28.12 6.99
CA ALA A 76 -0.85 -29.54 6.64
C ALA A 76 -1.96 -30.00 5.66
N ASP A 77 -3.12 -29.33 5.64
CA ASP A 77 -4.21 -29.68 4.73
C ASP A 77 -3.84 -29.33 3.28
N ALA A 78 -3.69 -30.37 2.44
CA ALA A 78 -3.34 -30.24 1.03
C ALA A 78 -4.40 -29.49 0.19
N ASN A 79 -5.65 -29.39 0.65
CA ASN A 79 -6.70 -28.63 -0.03
C ASN A 79 -6.46 -27.12 0.08
N ASN A 80 -5.76 -26.66 1.08
CA ASN A 80 -5.42 -25.25 1.27
C ASN A 80 -4.24 -24.87 0.36
N SER A 81 -4.46 -24.01 -0.62
CA SER A 81 -3.45 -23.65 -1.63
C SER A 81 -2.73 -22.34 -1.30
N ILE A 82 -3.43 -21.36 -0.71
CA ILE A 82 -2.91 -20.03 -0.45
C ILE A 82 -2.92 -19.76 1.05
N TYR A 83 -1.83 -19.20 1.54
CA TYR A 83 -1.73 -18.62 2.88
C TYR A 83 -1.67 -17.09 2.77
N PHE A 84 -2.61 -16.41 3.39
CA PHE A 84 -2.68 -14.97 3.49
C PHE A 84 -2.54 -14.50 4.93
N ASP A 85 -1.55 -13.62 5.21
CA ASP A 85 -1.32 -13.06 6.54
C ASP A 85 -1.65 -11.57 6.59
N VAL A 86 -2.72 -11.24 7.31
CA VAL A 86 -3.15 -9.87 7.64
C VAL A 86 -3.17 -9.64 9.17
N SER A 87 -2.47 -10.47 9.90
CA SER A 87 -2.28 -10.33 11.35
C SER A 87 -1.21 -9.26 11.68
N ALA A 88 -0.85 -9.09 12.93
CA ALA A 88 0.25 -8.21 13.33
C ALA A 88 1.56 -8.59 12.64
N THR A 89 2.42 -7.60 12.36
CA THR A 89 3.71 -7.82 11.70
C THR A 89 4.64 -8.70 12.54
N ALA A 90 4.61 -8.51 13.86
CA ALA A 90 5.40 -9.33 14.78
C ALA A 90 5.19 -10.83 14.54
N GLY A 91 6.28 -11.56 14.30
CA GLY A 91 6.30 -12.97 13.97
C GLY A 91 5.80 -13.35 12.58
N ARG A 92 5.49 -12.39 11.70
CA ARG A 92 5.04 -12.66 10.31
C ARG A 92 6.06 -13.44 9.53
N THR A 93 7.34 -13.13 9.68
CA THR A 93 8.43 -13.85 9.01
C THR A 93 8.39 -15.33 9.30
N ALA A 94 8.24 -15.73 10.56
CA ALA A 94 8.18 -17.14 10.94
C ALA A 94 6.92 -17.84 10.39
N ARG A 95 5.76 -17.18 10.47
CA ARG A 95 4.50 -17.71 9.94
C ARG A 95 4.55 -17.92 8.41
N ALA A 96 5.06 -16.93 7.69
CA ALA A 96 5.19 -16.99 6.23
C ALA A 96 6.20 -18.07 5.80
N LYS A 97 7.34 -18.22 6.51
CA LYS A 97 8.31 -19.31 6.25
C LYS A 97 7.68 -20.68 6.47
N ALA A 98 6.88 -20.87 7.52
CA ALA A 98 6.16 -22.11 7.75
C ALA A 98 5.18 -22.44 6.61
N ALA A 99 4.44 -21.45 6.12
CA ALA A 99 3.53 -21.60 4.99
C ALA A 99 4.29 -21.96 3.69
N ILE A 100 5.41 -21.30 3.42
CA ILE A 100 6.27 -21.59 2.26
C ILE A 100 6.81 -23.03 2.35
N ALA A 101 7.30 -23.44 3.54
CA ALA A 101 7.81 -24.79 3.76
C ALA A 101 6.73 -25.88 3.57
N ALA A 102 5.46 -25.55 3.87
CA ALA A 102 4.30 -26.38 3.61
C ALA A 102 3.82 -26.35 2.13
N GLY A 103 4.56 -25.71 1.23
CA GLY A 103 4.25 -25.60 -0.20
C GLY A 103 3.09 -24.65 -0.53
N LYS A 104 2.68 -23.78 0.40
CA LYS A 104 1.59 -22.84 0.16
C LYS A 104 2.08 -21.63 -0.64
N HIS A 105 1.28 -21.17 -1.59
CA HIS A 105 1.44 -19.84 -2.16
C HIS A 105 1.19 -18.80 -1.09
N VAL A 106 1.98 -17.73 -1.06
CA VAL A 106 1.89 -16.74 0.03
C VAL A 106 1.53 -15.36 -0.48
N TYR A 107 0.55 -14.72 0.17
CA TYR A 107 0.19 -13.33 -0.04
C TYR A 107 0.19 -12.62 1.31
N LEU A 108 0.95 -11.54 1.45
CA LEU A 108 1.20 -10.93 2.76
C LEU A 108 0.78 -9.47 2.77
N GLU A 109 0.20 -9.03 3.89
CA GLU A 109 0.07 -7.59 4.15
C GLU A 109 1.45 -6.93 4.38
N LYS A 110 1.49 -5.64 4.06
CA LYS A 110 2.67 -4.81 4.37
C LYS A 110 2.69 -4.45 5.88
N PRO A 111 3.89 -4.26 6.44
CA PRO A 111 5.19 -4.70 5.96
C PRO A 111 5.31 -6.23 6.00
N ILE A 112 6.02 -6.81 5.03
CA ILE A 112 6.11 -8.29 4.91
C ILE A 112 6.94 -8.95 6.01
N ALA A 113 7.79 -8.19 6.67
CA ALA A 113 8.70 -8.63 7.73
C ALA A 113 9.03 -7.46 8.66
N GLU A 114 9.69 -7.76 9.78
CA GLU A 114 10.13 -6.78 10.78
C GLU A 114 11.45 -6.11 10.41
N SER A 115 12.28 -6.76 9.57
CA SER A 115 13.57 -6.26 9.10
C SER A 115 13.77 -6.50 7.61
N LEU A 116 14.70 -5.75 7.00
CA LEU A 116 15.07 -5.96 5.61
C LEU A 116 15.73 -7.33 5.38
N GLU A 117 16.51 -7.82 6.36
CA GLU A 117 17.14 -9.13 6.30
C GLU A 117 16.09 -10.24 6.25
N ASP A 118 15.08 -10.17 7.14
CA ASP A 118 13.96 -11.11 7.17
C ASP A 118 13.13 -11.06 5.89
N ALA A 119 12.88 -9.86 5.36
CA ALA A 119 12.17 -9.69 4.10
C ALA A 119 12.91 -10.38 2.94
N ARG A 120 14.22 -10.18 2.84
CA ARG A 120 15.07 -10.87 1.84
C ARG A 120 15.10 -12.38 2.05
N ALA A 121 15.13 -12.85 3.31
CA ALA A 121 15.06 -14.27 3.61
C ALA A 121 13.72 -14.89 3.17
N LEU A 122 12.61 -14.16 3.31
CA LEU A 122 11.29 -14.59 2.79
C LEU A 122 11.28 -14.69 1.26
N VAL A 123 11.85 -13.69 0.56
CA VAL A 123 11.94 -13.71 -0.90
C VAL A 123 12.69 -14.96 -1.36
N ARG A 124 13.92 -15.17 -0.83
CA ARG A 124 14.72 -16.37 -1.17
C ARG A 124 14.01 -17.68 -0.86
N ALA A 125 13.33 -17.77 0.28
CA ALA A 125 12.61 -18.98 0.65
C ALA A 125 11.45 -19.27 -0.33
N ALA A 126 10.68 -18.26 -0.74
CA ALA A 126 9.56 -18.42 -1.65
C ALA A 126 10.05 -18.81 -3.07
N GLU A 127 11.12 -18.20 -3.55
CA GLU A 127 11.73 -18.52 -4.84
C GLU A 127 12.32 -19.94 -4.86
N ALA A 128 13.06 -20.32 -3.81
CA ALA A 128 13.64 -21.66 -3.68
C ALA A 128 12.56 -22.75 -3.62
N ALA A 129 11.42 -22.48 -2.98
CA ALA A 129 10.30 -23.39 -2.92
C ALA A 129 9.43 -23.39 -4.20
N GLY A 130 9.66 -22.49 -5.14
CA GLY A 130 8.88 -22.34 -6.37
C GLY A 130 7.41 -21.96 -6.16
N VAL A 131 7.07 -21.42 -4.97
CA VAL A 131 5.70 -21.00 -4.68
C VAL A 131 5.40 -19.62 -5.26
N ARG A 132 4.15 -19.38 -5.66
CA ARG A 132 3.70 -18.02 -6.03
C ARG A 132 3.63 -17.17 -4.76
N HIS A 133 4.10 -15.94 -4.88
CA HIS A 133 4.18 -15.07 -3.72
C HIS A 133 3.89 -13.60 -4.07
N GLY A 134 3.42 -12.85 -3.07
CA GLY A 134 3.12 -11.43 -3.27
C GLY A 134 2.91 -10.66 -1.97
N VAL A 135 2.92 -9.34 -2.12
CA VAL A 135 2.62 -8.37 -1.06
C VAL A 135 1.43 -7.50 -1.47
N VAL A 136 0.62 -7.11 -0.49
CA VAL A 136 -0.50 -6.19 -0.72
C VAL A 136 0.03 -4.78 -1.02
N GLN A 137 -0.31 -4.27 -2.21
CA GLN A 137 -0.02 -2.92 -2.68
C GLN A 137 -1.31 -2.28 -3.21
N ASP A 138 -2.30 -2.18 -2.35
CA ASP A 138 -3.67 -1.77 -2.68
C ASP A 138 -3.76 -0.39 -3.34
N LYS A 139 -2.90 0.55 -2.98
CA LYS A 139 -2.96 1.92 -3.52
C LYS A 139 -2.74 1.98 -5.03
N LEU A 140 -1.99 1.04 -5.62
CA LEU A 140 -1.81 0.96 -7.08
C LEU A 140 -3.13 0.82 -7.85
N PHE A 141 -4.20 0.38 -7.18
CA PHE A 141 -5.51 0.14 -7.78
C PHE A 141 -6.55 1.21 -7.41
N LEU A 142 -6.14 2.30 -6.76
CA LEU A 142 -7.01 3.45 -6.51
C LEU A 142 -7.38 4.13 -7.82
N PRO A 143 -8.62 4.63 -7.98
CA PRO A 143 -9.09 5.19 -9.24
C PRO A 143 -8.20 6.30 -9.80
N GLY A 144 -7.79 7.26 -8.96
CA GLY A 144 -6.91 8.35 -9.37
C GLY A 144 -5.55 7.87 -9.87
N LEU A 145 -4.96 6.86 -9.21
CA LEU A 145 -3.67 6.29 -9.61
C LEU A 145 -3.80 5.42 -10.89
N GLN A 146 -4.95 4.78 -11.10
CA GLN A 146 -5.21 4.06 -12.35
C GLN A 146 -5.37 5.03 -13.54
N LYS A 147 -6.05 6.17 -13.33
CA LYS A 147 -6.14 7.26 -14.32
C LYS A 147 -4.75 7.80 -14.64
N PHE A 148 -3.95 8.08 -13.62
CA PHE A 148 -2.56 8.54 -13.78
C PHE A 148 -1.70 7.54 -14.55
N ARG A 149 -1.81 6.24 -14.26
CA ARG A 149 -1.10 5.18 -14.99
C ARG A 149 -1.38 5.27 -16.49
N ARG A 150 -2.66 5.43 -16.89
CA ARG A 150 -3.03 5.56 -18.32
C ARG A 150 -2.41 6.80 -18.95
N VAL A 151 -2.40 7.92 -18.25
CA VAL A 151 -1.76 9.16 -18.71
C VAL A 151 -0.27 8.96 -18.94
N ARG A 152 0.42 8.33 -17.98
CA ARG A 152 1.85 8.00 -18.11
C ARG A 152 2.10 7.07 -19.28
N ASP A 153 1.36 5.96 -19.35
CA ASP A 153 1.56 4.89 -20.34
C ASP A 153 1.23 5.36 -21.77
N SER A 154 0.41 6.42 -21.93
CA SER A 154 0.15 7.05 -23.21
C SER A 154 1.30 7.93 -23.71
N GLY A 155 2.34 8.19 -22.91
CA GLY A 155 3.43 9.10 -23.23
C GLY A 155 3.08 10.60 -23.10
N PHE A 156 1.90 10.94 -22.55
CA PHE A 156 1.42 12.32 -22.41
C PHE A 156 2.40 13.23 -21.66
N LEU A 157 3.09 12.70 -20.63
CA LEU A 157 4.00 13.49 -19.81
C LEU A 157 5.33 13.82 -20.52
N GLY A 158 5.75 13.00 -21.49
CA GLY A 158 7.12 13.05 -22.01
C GLY A 158 8.13 12.54 -20.96
N GLU A 159 9.31 13.16 -20.90
CA GLU A 159 10.29 12.89 -19.84
C GLU A 159 9.82 13.51 -18.52
N ILE A 160 9.90 12.75 -17.43
CA ILE A 160 9.52 13.23 -16.10
C ILE A 160 10.64 14.14 -15.56
N LEU A 161 10.28 15.34 -15.19
CA LEU A 161 11.17 16.36 -14.66
C LEU A 161 11.20 16.35 -13.14
N SER A 162 10.03 16.28 -12.51
CA SER A 162 9.90 16.24 -11.05
C SER A 162 8.55 15.68 -10.63
N ALA A 163 8.44 15.30 -9.36
CA ALA A 163 7.18 14.96 -8.75
C ALA A 163 7.05 15.51 -7.32
N LYS A 164 5.82 15.67 -6.87
CA LYS A 164 5.48 16.09 -5.53
C LYS A 164 4.38 15.21 -4.97
N LEU A 165 4.57 14.67 -3.76
CA LEU A 165 3.60 13.87 -3.04
C LEU A 165 3.28 14.57 -1.71
N ASP A 166 2.03 14.99 -1.56
CA ASP A 166 1.50 15.54 -0.32
C ASP A 166 0.45 14.57 0.25
N PHE A 167 0.67 14.12 1.47
CA PHE A 167 -0.23 13.22 2.18
C PHE A 167 -0.45 13.66 3.62
N GLY A 168 -1.67 13.49 4.08
CA GLY A 168 -1.99 13.58 5.49
C GLY A 168 -3.26 14.36 5.78
N TRP A 169 -3.61 14.37 7.05
CA TRP A 169 -4.70 15.14 7.63
C TRP A 169 -4.44 15.37 9.11
N TRP A 170 -5.27 16.21 9.75
CA TRP A 170 -5.21 16.41 11.18
C TRP A 170 -5.82 15.23 11.93
N ILE A 171 -5.00 14.53 12.70
CA ILE A 171 -5.46 13.47 13.60
C ILE A 171 -5.49 14.02 15.02
N PHE A 172 -6.67 14.00 15.62
CA PHE A 172 -6.87 14.48 16.98
C PHE A 172 -6.07 13.66 17.99
N ASP A 173 -5.59 14.35 19.02
CA ASP A 173 -4.79 13.79 20.12
C ASP A 173 -5.62 13.04 21.18
N GLY A 174 -6.94 13.12 21.10
CA GLY A 174 -7.88 12.56 22.07
C GLY A 174 -8.34 13.53 23.15
N GLU A 175 -7.81 14.76 23.18
CA GLU A 175 -8.21 15.78 24.16
C GLU A 175 -9.52 16.47 23.75
N PHE A 176 -9.55 17.06 22.57
CA PHE A 176 -10.72 17.74 22.03
C PHE A 176 -11.72 16.79 21.38
N ALA A 177 -11.25 15.78 20.68
CA ALA A 177 -12.03 14.76 20.01
C ALA A 177 -11.26 13.43 20.00
N PRO A 178 -11.97 12.27 19.97
CA PRO A 178 -11.30 10.98 19.89
C PRO A 178 -10.36 10.89 18.69
N SER A 179 -9.22 10.22 18.87
CA SER A 179 -8.29 9.97 17.78
C SER A 179 -8.94 9.08 16.71
N GLN A 180 -8.75 9.43 15.44
CA GLN A 180 -9.20 8.62 14.30
C GLN A 180 -8.33 7.38 14.06
N ARG A 181 -7.18 7.29 14.75
CA ARG A 181 -6.24 6.18 14.68
C ARG A 181 -5.99 5.61 16.06
N SER A 182 -5.79 4.29 16.11
CA SER A 182 -5.48 3.60 17.37
C SER A 182 -4.10 4.00 17.92
N SER A 183 -3.97 3.96 19.26
CA SER A 183 -2.79 4.39 20.00
C SER A 183 -1.50 3.68 19.61
N TRP A 184 -1.57 2.41 19.16
CA TRP A 184 -0.40 1.66 18.71
C TRP A 184 0.37 2.35 17.57
N ASN A 185 -0.33 3.14 16.71
CA ASN A 185 0.32 3.89 15.62
C ASN A 185 1.35 4.91 16.11
N TYR A 186 1.31 5.27 17.39
CA TYR A 186 2.14 6.30 18.01
C TYR A 186 3.09 5.73 19.05
N ARG A 187 3.26 4.40 19.09
CA ARG A 187 4.15 3.70 20.02
C ARG A 187 5.19 2.88 19.27
N LYS A 188 6.47 3.14 19.55
CA LYS A 188 7.59 2.44 18.91
C LYS A 188 7.58 0.95 19.18
N ALA A 189 7.25 0.56 20.41
CA ALA A 189 7.16 -0.85 20.81
C ALA A 189 6.12 -1.66 20.01
N ASP A 190 5.11 -0.96 19.46
CA ASP A 190 4.02 -1.57 18.68
C ASP A 190 4.27 -1.45 17.16
N GLY A 191 5.44 -0.94 16.74
CA GLY A 191 5.78 -0.72 15.33
C GLY A 191 5.07 0.50 14.73
N GLY A 192 4.76 1.50 15.55
CA GLY A 192 4.16 2.77 15.12
C GLY A 192 5.13 3.66 14.35
N GLY A 193 4.61 4.82 13.91
CA GLY A 193 5.34 5.84 13.16
C GLY A 193 4.84 5.95 11.72
N ILE A 194 4.78 7.20 11.23
CA ILE A 194 4.27 7.48 9.89
C ILE A 194 5.17 6.90 8.79
N VAL A 195 6.47 6.76 9.05
CA VAL A 195 7.41 6.18 8.09
C VAL A 195 7.12 4.69 7.90
N LEU A 196 7.02 3.92 8.98
CA LEU A 196 6.72 2.49 8.90
C LEU A 196 5.33 2.21 8.29
N ASP A 197 4.35 3.08 8.57
CA ASP A 197 3.00 2.90 8.04
C ASP A 197 2.89 3.33 6.58
N MET A 198 3.44 4.50 6.21
CA MET A 198 3.13 5.12 4.92
C MET A 198 4.25 5.02 3.87
N PHE A 199 5.53 5.03 4.24
CA PHE A 199 6.61 5.03 3.25
C PHE A 199 6.70 3.75 2.40
N PRO A 200 6.33 2.56 2.90
CA PRO A 200 6.14 1.42 2.01
C PRO A 200 5.13 1.67 0.89
N HIS A 201 4.06 2.46 1.14
CA HIS A 201 3.13 2.87 0.08
C HIS A 201 3.77 3.85 -0.90
N TRP A 202 4.51 4.85 -0.39
CA TRP A 202 5.20 5.81 -1.26
C TRP A 202 6.25 5.13 -2.11
N ARG A 203 6.95 4.13 -1.57
CA ARG A 203 7.92 3.35 -2.33
C ARG A 203 7.29 2.75 -3.58
N TYR A 204 6.28 1.94 -3.45
CA TYR A 204 5.72 1.26 -4.61
C TYR A 204 4.93 2.19 -5.53
N ILE A 205 4.29 3.24 -5.00
CA ILE A 205 3.62 4.25 -5.84
C ILE A 205 4.64 4.94 -6.74
N VAL A 206 5.73 5.44 -6.16
CA VAL A 206 6.76 6.16 -6.93
C VAL A 206 7.47 5.20 -7.88
N ASP A 207 7.93 4.04 -7.42
CA ASP A 207 8.64 3.06 -8.27
C ASP A 207 7.80 2.63 -9.48
N HIS A 208 6.50 2.39 -9.30
CA HIS A 208 5.62 1.90 -10.36
C HIS A 208 5.05 2.99 -11.26
N LEU A 209 4.90 4.21 -10.77
CA LEU A 209 4.16 5.25 -11.49
C LEU A 209 5.02 6.42 -11.95
N VAL A 210 6.15 6.68 -11.27
CA VAL A 210 7.05 7.81 -11.59
C VAL A 210 8.40 7.30 -12.08
N GLY A 211 9.07 6.50 -11.27
CA GLY A 211 10.37 5.90 -11.61
C GLY A 211 11.05 5.31 -10.37
N PRO A 212 12.05 4.41 -10.56
CA PRO A 212 12.74 3.74 -9.46
C PRO A 212 13.48 4.74 -8.57
N ILE A 213 13.25 4.65 -7.25
CA ILE A 213 13.94 5.46 -6.26
C ILE A 213 15.36 4.93 -6.05
N ALA A 214 16.37 5.79 -6.25
CA ALA A 214 17.79 5.47 -6.11
C ALA A 214 18.38 5.94 -4.77
N SER A 215 17.93 7.08 -4.24
CA SER A 215 18.40 7.60 -2.95
C SER A 215 17.34 8.42 -2.23
N VAL A 216 17.51 8.66 -0.92
CA VAL A 216 16.61 9.43 -0.08
C VAL A 216 17.32 10.36 0.88
N SER A 217 16.79 11.58 1.04
CA SER A 217 17.06 12.46 2.18
C SER A 217 15.76 12.67 2.94
N CYS A 218 15.76 12.45 4.26
CA CYS A 218 14.55 12.49 5.08
C CYS A 218 14.77 13.23 6.41
N ARG A 219 13.72 13.91 6.87
CA ARG A 219 13.62 14.53 8.21
C ARG A 219 12.32 14.13 8.86
N LEU A 220 12.40 13.75 10.12
CA LEU A 220 11.30 13.24 10.94
C LEU A 220 11.05 14.17 12.12
N SER A 221 9.79 14.29 12.51
CA SER A 221 9.40 15.02 13.70
C SER A 221 8.13 14.46 14.33
N THR A 222 7.98 14.67 15.65
CA THR A 222 6.77 14.41 16.41
C THR A 222 6.13 15.76 16.71
N GLN A 223 5.08 16.10 15.95
CA GLN A 223 4.39 17.39 16.08
C GLN A 223 3.40 17.40 17.24
N VAL A 224 2.80 16.24 17.55
CA VAL A 224 1.86 16.06 18.65
C VAL A 224 2.47 15.08 19.66
N PRO A 225 3.23 15.59 20.65
CA PRO A 225 4.07 14.76 21.52
C PRO A 225 3.29 14.00 22.60
N GLN A 226 2.03 14.37 22.85
CA GLN A 226 1.16 13.69 23.83
C GLN A 226 -0.20 13.39 23.21
N ARG A 227 -0.72 12.21 23.49
CA ARG A 227 -2.04 11.77 23.02
C ARG A 227 -2.78 11.01 24.14
N ARG A 228 -4.09 10.77 23.93
CA ARG A 228 -4.88 9.86 24.76
C ARG A 228 -5.14 8.56 24.00
N ASP A 229 -5.09 7.44 24.71
CA ASP A 229 -5.44 6.14 24.17
C ASP A 229 -6.96 5.91 24.10
N GLU A 230 -7.37 4.72 23.73
CA GLU A 230 -8.78 4.32 23.61
C GLU A 230 -9.55 4.34 24.93
N GLN A 231 -8.85 4.35 26.06
CA GLN A 231 -9.40 4.47 27.43
C GLN A 231 -9.36 5.92 27.93
N GLY A 232 -8.85 6.87 27.13
CA GLY A 232 -8.69 8.27 27.51
C GLY A 232 -7.46 8.55 28.38
N VAL A 233 -6.57 7.56 28.56
CA VAL A 233 -5.34 7.72 29.33
C VAL A 233 -4.28 8.45 28.49
N ARG A 234 -3.71 9.53 29.06
CA ARG A 234 -2.64 10.29 28.40
C ARG A 234 -1.35 9.49 28.35
N TYR A 235 -0.64 9.55 27.22
CA TYR A 235 0.67 8.95 27.02
C TYR A 235 1.57 9.83 26.15
N ASP A 236 2.88 9.67 26.30
CA ASP A 236 3.88 10.30 25.46
C ASP A 236 4.07 9.52 24.16
N VAL A 237 4.13 10.25 23.05
CA VAL A 237 4.40 9.68 21.71
C VAL A 237 5.91 9.54 21.54
N ASP A 238 6.37 8.34 21.18
CA ASP A 238 7.79 8.01 21.02
C ASP A 238 8.20 7.68 19.57
N VAL A 239 7.32 8.03 18.61
CA VAL A 239 7.55 7.91 17.16
C VAL A 239 7.21 9.20 16.44
N GLU A 240 7.63 9.30 15.20
CA GLU A 240 7.30 10.44 14.32
C GLU A 240 5.86 10.37 13.81
N ASP A 241 5.22 11.54 13.68
CA ASP A 241 3.92 11.72 13.04
C ASP A 241 4.02 12.59 11.77
N THR A 242 5.22 13.06 11.46
CA THR A 242 5.53 13.87 10.29
C THR A 242 6.88 13.49 9.71
N ALA A 243 6.91 13.30 8.39
CA ALA A 243 8.12 13.02 7.63
C ALA A 243 8.17 13.90 6.38
N LEU A 244 9.27 14.63 6.20
CA LEU A 244 9.61 15.37 4.99
C LEU A 244 10.78 14.66 4.31
N ALA A 245 10.60 14.28 3.05
CA ALA A 245 11.64 13.57 2.31
C ALA A 245 11.79 14.11 0.89
N THR A 246 12.97 13.89 0.34
CA THR A 246 13.24 14.02 -1.10
C THR A 246 13.82 12.71 -1.57
N PHE A 247 13.24 12.15 -2.63
CA PHE A 247 13.78 10.97 -3.33
C PHE A 247 14.44 11.42 -4.62
N GLU A 248 15.60 10.88 -4.91
CA GLU A 248 16.22 10.95 -6.23
C GLU A 248 15.88 9.64 -6.97
N LEU A 249 15.37 9.78 -8.18
CA LEU A 249 15.07 8.64 -9.04
C LEU A 249 16.30 8.23 -9.84
N ALA A 250 16.36 6.97 -10.29
CA ALA A 250 17.45 6.47 -11.12
C ALA A 250 17.65 7.27 -12.43
N GLY A 251 16.60 7.93 -12.91
CA GLY A 251 16.65 8.84 -14.06
C GLY A 251 17.03 10.28 -13.73
N GLY A 252 17.38 10.60 -12.46
CA GLY A 252 17.79 11.93 -12.01
C GLY A 252 16.64 12.87 -11.63
N ALA A 253 15.38 12.53 -11.90
CA ALA A 253 14.24 13.33 -11.47
C ALA A 253 14.09 13.27 -9.93
N MET A 254 13.61 14.38 -9.35
CA MET A 254 13.44 14.50 -7.90
C MET A 254 11.96 14.38 -7.51
N VAL A 255 11.69 13.67 -6.42
CA VAL A 255 10.36 13.56 -5.82
C VAL A 255 10.36 14.17 -4.43
N HIS A 256 9.62 15.24 -4.24
CA HIS A 256 9.41 15.82 -2.91
C HIS A 256 8.23 15.15 -2.21
N VAL A 257 8.40 14.75 -0.95
CA VAL A 257 7.40 14.05 -0.16
C VAL A 257 7.14 14.76 1.15
N ASN A 258 5.89 15.15 1.37
CA ASN A 258 5.37 15.58 2.65
C ASN A 258 4.33 14.56 3.12
N SER A 259 4.58 13.94 4.27
CA SER A 259 3.69 12.94 4.86
C SER A 259 3.45 13.29 6.33
N SER A 260 2.23 13.67 6.72
CA SER A 260 1.97 14.18 8.07
C SER A 260 0.57 13.81 8.58
N TRP A 261 0.51 13.40 9.85
CA TRP A 261 -0.73 13.23 10.61
C TRP A 261 -1.10 14.49 11.43
N ALA A 262 -0.35 15.57 11.24
CA ALA A 262 -0.54 16.84 11.95
C ALA A 262 -0.69 18.02 10.98
N THR A 263 -1.39 17.81 9.85
CA THR A 263 -1.62 18.85 8.83
C THR A 263 -3.09 19.08 8.57
N ARG A 264 -3.51 20.34 8.39
CA ARG A 264 -4.87 20.69 7.96
C ARG A 264 -4.90 20.73 6.45
N VAL A 265 -5.82 19.95 5.87
CA VAL A 265 -5.92 19.78 4.42
C VAL A 265 -6.65 20.96 3.79
N ARG A 266 -6.05 21.54 2.72
CA ARG A 266 -6.70 22.48 1.80
C ARG A 266 -6.41 22.04 0.36
N ARG A 267 -6.85 20.88 0.02
CA ARG A 267 -6.79 20.26 -1.31
C ARG A 267 -7.97 19.30 -1.44
N ASP A 268 -8.23 18.78 -2.60
CA ASP A 268 -9.38 17.89 -2.88
C ASP A 268 -9.34 16.56 -2.13
N ASP A 269 -8.16 16.13 -1.67
CA ASP A 269 -7.96 14.77 -1.17
C ASP A 269 -6.92 14.73 -0.04
N MET A 270 -6.90 13.63 0.74
CA MET A 270 -5.88 13.38 1.74
C MET A 270 -4.49 13.13 1.12
N MET A 271 -4.46 12.70 -0.13
CA MET A 271 -3.24 12.49 -0.91
C MET A 271 -3.33 13.22 -2.23
N THR A 272 -2.25 13.89 -2.61
CA THR A 272 -2.09 14.48 -3.94
C THR A 272 -0.70 14.14 -4.45
N ILE A 273 -0.63 13.66 -5.69
CA ILE A 273 0.63 13.43 -6.40
C ILE A 273 0.57 14.28 -7.67
N GLN A 274 1.47 15.25 -7.78
CA GLN A 274 1.72 15.99 -9.00
C GLN A 274 2.99 15.47 -9.65
N VAL A 275 2.93 15.26 -10.96
CA VAL A 275 4.09 14.87 -11.78
C VAL A 275 4.17 15.83 -12.95
N ASP A 276 5.32 16.48 -13.08
CA ASP A 276 5.62 17.42 -14.15
C ASP A 276 6.56 16.77 -15.16
N GLY A 277 6.21 16.85 -16.42
CA GLY A 277 6.98 16.31 -17.53
C GLY A 277 7.18 17.34 -18.65
N THR A 278 7.99 16.98 -19.64
CA THR A 278 8.36 17.88 -20.76
C THR A 278 7.17 18.22 -21.66
N ASN A 279 6.18 17.34 -21.77
CA ASN A 279 5.04 17.50 -22.68
C ASN A 279 3.72 17.82 -21.97
N GLY A 280 3.68 17.64 -20.67
CA GLY A 280 2.51 17.89 -19.85
C GLY A 280 2.70 17.48 -18.40
N SER A 281 1.73 17.81 -17.59
CA SER A 281 1.71 17.49 -16.16
C SER A 281 0.43 16.77 -15.78
N ALA A 282 0.48 16.01 -14.68
CA ALA A 282 -0.69 15.37 -14.11
C ALA A 282 -0.73 15.57 -12.59
N VAL A 283 -1.93 15.77 -12.05
CA VAL A 283 -2.20 15.79 -10.61
C VAL A 283 -3.23 14.72 -10.30
N CYS A 284 -2.91 13.77 -9.41
CA CYS A 284 -3.84 12.73 -9.01
C CYS A 284 -3.94 12.60 -7.49
N GLY A 285 -5.11 12.17 -7.04
CA GLY A 285 -5.41 11.79 -5.66
C GLY A 285 -5.92 10.37 -5.59
N LEU A 286 -6.75 10.07 -4.58
CA LEU A 286 -7.35 8.74 -4.41
C LEU A 286 -8.35 8.41 -5.54
N HIS A 287 -9.09 9.40 -6.04
CA HIS A 287 -10.20 9.22 -6.98
C HIS A 287 -10.04 9.94 -8.31
N ARG A 288 -9.46 11.13 -8.30
CA ARG A 288 -9.35 12.01 -9.46
C ARG A 288 -7.95 12.07 -10.02
N CYS A 289 -7.88 12.38 -11.30
CA CYS A 289 -6.64 12.75 -11.97
C CYS A 289 -6.94 13.87 -12.95
N HIS A 290 -6.15 14.93 -12.92
CA HIS A 290 -6.23 16.05 -13.85
C HIS A 290 -4.93 16.15 -14.62
N VAL A 291 -5.01 16.60 -15.84
CA VAL A 291 -3.86 16.78 -16.74
C VAL A 291 -3.85 18.17 -17.34
N GLN A 292 -2.64 18.68 -17.60
CA GLN A 292 -2.41 19.91 -18.36
C GLN A 292 -1.34 19.63 -19.41
N SER A 293 -1.64 19.92 -20.68
CA SER A 293 -0.66 19.77 -21.75
C SER A 293 0.27 20.99 -21.85
N LEU A 294 1.43 20.80 -22.46
CA LEU A 294 2.34 21.91 -22.78
C LEU A 294 1.63 23.01 -23.60
N ALA A 295 0.76 22.62 -24.53
CA ALA A 295 0.05 23.56 -25.40
C ALA A 295 -0.95 24.45 -24.64
N THR A 296 -1.49 23.98 -23.51
CA THR A 296 -2.45 24.71 -22.68
C THR A 296 -1.83 25.33 -21.44
N THR A 297 -0.50 25.25 -21.30
CA THR A 297 0.20 25.81 -20.13
C THR A 297 0.09 27.33 -20.12
N PRO A 298 -0.45 27.95 -19.06
CA PRO A 298 -0.53 29.40 -18.95
C PRO A 298 0.84 30.08 -19.01
N LYS A 299 0.89 31.30 -19.47
CA LYS A 299 2.09 32.15 -19.51
C LYS A 299 1.94 33.34 -18.55
N PRO A 300 1.92 33.16 -17.26
CA PRO A 300 1.74 34.22 -16.28
C PRO A 300 2.96 35.16 -16.28
N ALA A 301 2.71 36.44 -16.05
CA ALA A 301 3.77 37.39 -15.73
C ALA A 301 3.81 37.60 -14.22
N TRP A 302 5.01 37.57 -13.63
CA TRP A 302 5.22 37.96 -12.24
C TRP A 302 5.19 39.48 -12.13
N ASN A 303 4.02 40.04 -11.84
CA ASN A 303 3.85 41.46 -11.58
C ASN A 303 2.90 41.64 -10.41
N ILE A 304 3.40 42.16 -9.27
CA ILE A 304 2.62 42.41 -8.07
C ILE A 304 1.67 43.59 -8.16
N GLU A 305 1.88 44.50 -9.13
CA GLU A 305 1.07 45.69 -9.28
C GLU A 305 -0.12 45.47 -10.23
N THR A 306 -0.12 44.39 -11.00
CA THR A 306 -1.23 44.02 -11.88
C THR A 306 -2.15 43.00 -11.25
N GLU A 307 -3.45 43.22 -11.42
CA GLU A 307 -4.45 42.22 -11.03
C GLU A 307 -4.17 40.90 -11.77
N ARG A 308 -4.17 39.80 -11.02
CA ARG A 308 -3.95 38.47 -11.56
C ARG A 308 -5.15 38.09 -12.43
N LYS A 309 -4.95 37.90 -13.72
CA LYS A 309 -6.00 37.52 -14.67
C LYS A 309 -6.07 36.02 -14.92
N GLU A 310 -4.98 35.30 -14.68
CA GLU A 310 -4.91 33.86 -14.90
C GLU A 310 -5.41 33.10 -13.70
N ASN A 311 -6.37 32.21 -13.89
CA ASN A 311 -6.70 31.14 -12.95
C ASN A 311 -5.95 29.88 -13.38
N PHE A 312 -5.02 29.42 -12.58
CA PHE A 312 -4.19 28.25 -12.92
C PHE A 312 -4.98 26.95 -12.99
N ASP A 313 -6.17 26.89 -12.39
CA ASP A 313 -7.01 25.69 -12.43
C ASP A 313 -7.77 25.52 -13.75
N ASP A 314 -8.02 26.62 -14.49
CA ASP A 314 -8.87 26.62 -15.70
C ASP A 314 -8.34 25.76 -16.86
N GLN A 315 -7.04 25.47 -16.88
CA GLN A 315 -6.38 24.71 -17.96
C GLN A 315 -6.14 23.24 -17.60
N TRP A 316 -6.59 22.81 -16.44
CA TRP A 316 -6.53 21.40 -16.04
C TRP A 316 -7.80 20.68 -16.47
N GLN A 317 -7.63 19.51 -17.08
CA GLN A 317 -8.71 18.66 -17.57
C GLN A 317 -8.80 17.38 -16.75
N GLU A 318 -10.00 17.03 -16.29
CA GLU A 318 -10.20 15.78 -15.57
C GLU A 318 -10.08 14.57 -16.51
N VAL A 319 -9.30 13.57 -16.11
CA VAL A 319 -9.18 12.30 -16.83
C VAL A 319 -10.41 11.44 -16.52
N PRO A 320 -11.19 11.03 -17.56
CA PRO A 320 -12.44 10.29 -17.35
C PRO A 320 -12.19 8.88 -16.81
N ASP A 321 -13.22 8.34 -16.14
CA ASP A 321 -13.28 6.91 -15.82
C ASP A 321 -13.45 6.09 -17.10
N VAL A 322 -12.77 4.95 -17.21
CA VAL A 322 -12.95 4.01 -18.33
C VAL A 322 -13.79 2.82 -17.88
N ASP A 323 -13.50 2.33 -16.68
CA ASP A 323 -14.21 1.21 -16.06
C ASP A 323 -14.82 1.63 -14.73
N GLY A 324 -15.89 0.95 -14.31
CA GLY A 324 -16.45 1.14 -12.98
C GLY A 324 -15.40 0.89 -11.89
N TYR A 325 -15.44 1.68 -10.84
CA TYR A 325 -14.56 1.52 -9.68
C TYR A 325 -14.71 0.13 -9.06
N ARG A 326 -13.57 -0.53 -8.87
CA ARG A 326 -13.48 -1.75 -8.07
C ARG A 326 -12.70 -1.46 -6.80
N ASN A 327 -13.09 -2.12 -5.70
CA ASN A 327 -12.31 -2.05 -4.47
C ASN A 327 -10.85 -2.44 -4.74
N SER A 328 -9.92 -1.61 -4.29
CA SER A 328 -8.48 -1.76 -4.56
C SER A 328 -7.89 -3.07 -4.01
N TYR A 329 -8.36 -3.52 -2.85
CA TYR A 329 -7.96 -4.83 -2.30
C TYR A 329 -8.48 -5.98 -3.15
N ARG A 330 -9.71 -5.87 -3.65
CA ARG A 330 -10.27 -6.85 -4.57
C ARG A 330 -9.47 -6.94 -5.86
N ALA A 331 -9.09 -5.81 -6.44
CA ALA A 331 -8.25 -5.79 -7.65
C ALA A 331 -6.91 -6.53 -7.42
N GLY A 332 -6.26 -6.30 -6.28
CA GLY A 332 -5.07 -7.05 -5.88
C GLY A 332 -5.30 -8.56 -5.76
N TRP A 333 -6.42 -8.96 -5.13
CA TRP A 333 -6.81 -10.38 -5.03
C TRP A 333 -7.07 -11.02 -6.40
N GLU A 334 -7.78 -10.34 -7.29
CA GLU A 334 -8.06 -10.88 -8.65
C GLU A 334 -6.76 -11.13 -9.42
N LEU A 335 -5.77 -10.23 -9.31
CA LEU A 335 -4.47 -10.42 -9.94
C LEU A 335 -3.68 -11.56 -9.30
N PHE A 336 -3.66 -11.65 -7.97
CA PHE A 336 -2.93 -12.72 -7.27
C PHE A 336 -3.54 -14.09 -7.53
N LEU A 337 -4.86 -14.20 -7.54
CA LEU A 337 -5.57 -15.46 -7.88
C LEU A 337 -5.25 -15.90 -9.31
N ARG A 338 -5.21 -15.00 -10.29
CA ARG A 338 -4.75 -15.30 -11.66
C ARG A 338 -3.27 -15.68 -11.71
N HIS A 339 -2.45 -15.03 -10.92
CA HIS A 339 -1.04 -15.39 -10.81
C HIS A 339 -0.84 -16.82 -10.32
N VAL A 340 -1.60 -17.24 -9.32
CA VAL A 340 -1.58 -18.61 -8.80
C VAL A 340 -2.14 -19.62 -9.82
N ALA A 341 -3.30 -19.33 -10.40
CA ALA A 341 -4.03 -20.29 -11.24
C ALA A 341 -3.51 -20.39 -12.68
N GLU A 342 -2.97 -19.31 -13.24
CA GLU A 342 -2.61 -19.21 -14.66
C GLU A 342 -1.13 -18.84 -14.89
N GLY A 343 -0.36 -18.56 -13.83
CA GLY A 343 0.97 -18.01 -13.97
C GLY A 343 1.01 -16.59 -14.57
N SER A 344 -0.12 -15.87 -14.54
CA SER A 344 -0.19 -14.49 -15.03
C SER A 344 0.82 -13.59 -14.33
N PRO A 345 1.39 -12.56 -15.01
CA PRO A 345 2.26 -11.60 -14.35
C PRO A 345 1.58 -10.96 -13.12
N PHE A 346 2.35 -10.80 -12.05
CA PHE A 346 1.88 -10.15 -10.82
C PHE A 346 2.82 -8.99 -10.48
N PRO A 347 2.30 -7.75 -10.32
CA PRO A 347 3.16 -6.58 -10.19
C PRO A 347 3.82 -6.44 -8.82
N SER A 348 3.36 -7.18 -7.82
CA SER A 348 3.74 -7.00 -6.43
C SER A 348 4.32 -8.28 -5.80
N PRO A 349 5.40 -8.89 -6.36
CA PRO A 349 6.10 -10.00 -5.71
C PRO A 349 6.68 -9.57 -4.35
N LEU A 350 7.08 -10.51 -3.49
CA LEU A 350 7.59 -10.19 -2.14
C LEU A 350 8.77 -9.21 -2.14
N ILE A 351 9.59 -9.19 -3.20
CA ILE A 351 10.71 -8.23 -3.31
C ILE A 351 10.22 -6.78 -3.26
N GLU A 352 9.04 -6.48 -3.79
CA GLU A 352 8.44 -5.14 -3.70
C GLU A 352 8.09 -4.76 -2.25
N GLY A 353 7.72 -5.73 -1.42
CA GLY A 353 7.55 -5.54 0.01
C GLY A 353 8.87 -5.26 0.74
N ALA A 354 9.95 -5.94 0.34
CA ALA A 354 11.30 -5.70 0.87
C ALA A 354 11.81 -4.30 0.52
N LYS A 355 11.54 -3.78 -0.69
CA LYS A 355 11.84 -2.40 -1.08
C LYS A 355 11.15 -1.37 -0.17
N GLY A 356 9.92 -1.64 0.26
CA GLY A 356 9.20 -0.78 1.21
C GLY A 356 9.92 -0.67 2.56
N ILE A 357 10.42 -1.79 3.09
CA ILE A 357 11.21 -1.84 4.33
C ILE A 357 12.54 -1.13 4.13
N GLN A 358 13.24 -1.37 3.00
CA GLN A 358 14.50 -0.69 2.65
C GLN A 358 14.35 0.83 2.67
N LEU A 359 13.28 1.37 2.09
CA LEU A 359 13.04 2.82 2.10
C LEU A 359 12.80 3.35 3.51
N ALA A 360 11.99 2.65 4.32
CA ALA A 360 11.73 3.06 5.70
C ALA A 360 13.02 3.11 6.53
N ASP A 361 13.85 2.07 6.48
CA ASP A 361 15.15 2.02 7.15
C ASP A 361 16.07 3.17 6.69
N ALA A 362 16.12 3.43 5.37
CA ALA A 362 16.91 4.51 4.81
C ALA A 362 16.44 5.89 5.27
N CYS A 363 15.12 6.09 5.44
CA CYS A 363 14.56 7.33 5.99
C CYS A 363 15.00 7.58 7.44
N TYR A 364 14.95 6.56 8.29
CA TYR A 364 15.45 6.67 9.67
C TYR A 364 16.95 6.96 9.71
N ARG A 365 17.73 6.24 8.89
CA ARG A 365 19.17 6.49 8.78
C ARG A 365 19.46 7.91 8.29
N SER A 366 18.79 8.38 7.26
CA SER A 366 18.96 9.73 6.73
C SER A 366 18.66 10.80 7.79
N HIS A 367 17.60 10.60 8.59
CA HIS A 367 17.27 11.50 9.67
C HIS A 367 18.38 11.59 10.74
N VAL A 368 18.92 10.45 11.17
CA VAL A 368 19.97 10.35 12.19
C VAL A 368 21.31 10.83 11.67
N GLU A 369 21.74 10.34 10.52
CA GLU A 369 23.05 10.61 9.92
C GLU A 369 23.13 11.99 9.23
N ARG A 370 22.00 12.65 9.03
CA ARG A 370 21.91 13.98 8.40
C ARG A 370 22.45 14.03 6.97
N ARG A 371 22.33 12.95 6.20
CA ARG A 371 22.82 12.83 4.83
C ARG A 371 21.85 12.06 3.94
N TRP A 372 22.11 12.08 2.63
CA TRP A 372 21.48 11.19 1.66
C TRP A 372 21.88 9.74 1.92
N ILE A 373 20.92 8.82 1.71
CA ILE A 373 21.13 7.38 1.81
C ILE A 373 20.76 6.73 0.47
N ASP A 374 21.72 6.02 -0.11
CA ASP A 374 21.49 5.25 -1.32
C ASP A 374 20.61 4.03 -1.08
N LEU A 375 19.81 3.69 -2.08
CA LEU A 375 18.91 2.56 -2.12
C LEU A 375 19.34 1.61 -3.24
N PRO A 376 20.38 0.78 -3.01
CA PRO A 376 20.84 -0.15 -4.04
C PRO A 376 19.72 -1.11 -4.43
N PRO A 377 19.69 -1.56 -5.70
CA PRO A 377 18.74 -2.58 -6.14
C PRO A 377 18.81 -3.81 -5.22
N LEU A 378 17.66 -4.31 -4.81
CA LEU A 378 17.60 -5.54 -4.03
C LEU A 378 17.66 -6.72 -5.02
N ALA A 379 18.68 -7.51 -4.88
CA ALA A 379 18.70 -8.86 -5.45
C ALA A 379 17.86 -9.79 -4.56
N ALA A 380 17.21 -10.70 -5.19
CA ALA A 380 16.46 -11.77 -4.54
C ALA A 380 17.39 -12.70 -3.75
#